data_7327108e53f9e8d038eeb05d13fb7f39
#
_entry.id   7327108e53f9e8d038eeb05d13fb7f39
#
_cell.length_a   1.000
_cell.length_b   1.000
_cell.length_c   1.000
_cell.angle_alpha   90.00
_cell.angle_beta   90.00
_cell.angle_gamma   90.00
#
_symmetry.space_group_name_H-M   'P 1'
#
loop_
_entity.id
_entity.type
_entity.pdbx_description
1 polymer ?
#
loop_
_entity_poly.entity_id
_entity_poly.type
_entity_poly.pdbx_seq_one_letter_code
_entity_poly.pdbx_strand_id
1 'polypeptide(L)'
;MLNTNKIIDAHLHFVQEEHFAIRAQAAGHIASSAHLLDIFKKYNIVQGIAMGTYNLNPENSSVSYPRTINLAGDFSLTNYNQPPEIFYCAGVDSGTLRPENINASLELFEQHLRSPHCVGLKLYPGYNDFYVSDPLYDEFYALAAHYDLPVVIHTGDTARSTGLLKYSHPLTVDEVAVKFPQTKFVLAHVGNPWIVDAVAVAKNNPNVYIDLSGLAEGNFDPAWFFSEYSGYCGHLKTWLQYLSHYDKLMYGSDWPLVNIPTYLQIIAKLIPPQHHQQVFYENALNIFGNKLKP
;
A
#
# COMPACT_ATOMS: atom_id res chain seq x y z
N MET A 1 -13.29 20.45 -6.22
CA MET A 1 -11.84 20.74 -6.16
C MET A 1 -11.28 20.08 -4.92
N LEU A 2 -10.05 19.58 -4.98
CA LEU A 2 -9.35 19.00 -3.84
C LEU A 2 -9.06 20.09 -2.81
N ASN A 3 -9.40 19.85 -1.54
CA ASN A 3 -9.21 20.81 -0.45
C ASN A 3 -8.02 20.40 0.43
N THR A 4 -6.83 20.40 -0.15
CA THR A 4 -5.55 20.20 0.53
C THR A 4 -4.43 20.82 -0.29
N ASN A 5 -3.38 21.27 0.38
CA ASN A 5 -2.22 21.90 -0.25
C ASN A 5 -1.04 20.92 -0.44
N LYS A 6 -1.08 19.76 0.20
CA LYS A 6 -0.05 18.73 0.11
C LYS A 6 -0.70 17.34 0.04
N ILE A 7 -0.07 16.44 -0.66
CA ILE A 7 -0.52 15.06 -0.81
C ILE A 7 0.64 14.12 -0.50
N ILE A 8 0.37 13.01 0.18
CA ILE A 8 1.23 11.85 0.25
C ILE A 8 0.53 10.72 -0.48
N ASP A 9 1.21 10.12 -1.44
CA ASP A 9 0.75 8.89 -2.09
C ASP A 9 1.19 7.70 -1.25
N ALA A 10 0.28 7.17 -0.46
CA ALA A 10 0.58 6.12 0.52
C ALA A 10 0.74 4.72 -0.09
N HIS A 11 0.52 4.57 -1.40
CA HIS A 11 0.63 3.27 -2.05
C HIS A 11 0.93 3.42 -3.55
N LEU A 12 2.14 3.08 -3.94
CA LEU A 12 2.52 2.99 -5.34
C LEU A 12 3.47 1.81 -5.56
N HIS A 13 3.55 1.37 -6.82
CA HIS A 13 4.52 0.39 -7.26
C HIS A 13 5.47 1.01 -8.27
N PHE A 14 6.73 0.68 -8.16
CA PHE A 14 7.69 1.01 -9.19
C PHE A 14 8.57 -0.21 -9.48
N VAL A 15 8.35 -0.80 -10.65
CA VAL A 15 9.13 -1.94 -11.12
C VAL A 15 9.46 -1.72 -12.60
N GLN A 16 10.72 -1.85 -12.96
CA GLN A 16 11.17 -1.78 -14.36
C GLN A 16 10.92 -3.11 -15.07
N GLU A 17 9.65 -3.48 -15.20
CA GLU A 17 9.22 -4.69 -15.90
C GLU A 17 8.29 -4.31 -17.05
N GLU A 18 8.34 -5.08 -18.14
CA GLU A 18 7.53 -4.83 -19.34
C GLU A 18 6.03 -4.72 -19.02
N HIS A 19 5.55 -5.59 -18.17
CA HIS A 19 4.13 -5.61 -17.80
C HIS A 19 3.71 -4.31 -17.07
N PHE A 20 4.56 -3.70 -16.25
CA PHE A 20 4.29 -2.40 -15.64
C PHE A 20 4.33 -1.26 -16.66
N ALA A 21 5.21 -1.36 -17.66
CA ALA A 21 5.23 -0.39 -18.76
C ALA A 21 3.93 -0.42 -19.58
N ILE A 22 3.38 -1.59 -19.85
CA ILE A 22 2.08 -1.77 -20.52
C ILE A 22 0.94 -1.17 -19.68
N ARG A 23 0.92 -1.43 -18.38
CA ARG A 23 -0.08 -0.89 -17.45
C ARG A 23 0.00 0.64 -17.36
N ALA A 24 1.22 1.18 -17.23
CA ALA A 24 1.44 2.62 -17.23
C ALA A 24 0.91 3.27 -18.51
N GLN A 25 1.17 2.68 -19.68
CA GLN A 25 0.67 3.17 -20.96
C GLN A 25 -0.85 3.15 -21.00
N ALA A 26 -1.49 2.08 -20.53
CA ALA A 26 -2.95 1.99 -20.45
C ALA A 26 -3.55 3.06 -19.51
N ALA A 27 -2.82 3.44 -18.46
CA ALA A 27 -3.17 4.53 -17.56
C ALA A 27 -2.74 5.93 -18.07
N GLY A 28 -2.21 6.03 -19.29
CA GLY A 28 -1.76 7.31 -19.88
C GLY A 28 -0.47 7.85 -19.27
N HIS A 29 0.39 6.97 -18.75
CA HIS A 29 1.67 7.30 -18.13
C HIS A 29 2.85 6.67 -18.88
N ILE A 30 4.05 7.15 -18.54
CA ILE A 30 5.32 6.51 -18.88
C ILE A 30 5.87 5.89 -17.59
N ALA A 31 6.21 4.60 -17.61
CA ALA A 31 6.79 3.90 -16.45
C ALA A 31 8.24 4.37 -16.22
N SER A 32 8.42 5.59 -15.76
CA SER A 32 9.72 6.18 -15.42
C SER A 32 9.62 7.04 -14.17
N SER A 33 10.72 7.10 -13.40
CA SER A 33 10.83 7.95 -12.22
C SER A 33 10.68 9.43 -12.57
N ALA A 34 11.24 9.88 -13.68
CA ALA A 34 11.15 11.26 -14.14
C ALA A 34 9.68 11.67 -14.37
N HIS A 35 8.91 10.84 -15.07
CA HIS A 35 7.49 11.11 -15.32
C HIS A 35 6.68 11.12 -14.01
N LEU A 36 6.95 10.18 -13.09
CA LEU A 36 6.28 10.14 -11.78
C LEU A 36 6.56 11.41 -10.98
N LEU A 37 7.82 11.87 -10.93
CA LEU A 37 8.21 13.07 -10.21
C LEU A 37 7.64 14.36 -10.83
N ASP A 38 7.52 14.42 -12.15
CA ASP A 38 6.85 15.53 -12.82
C ASP A 38 5.37 15.63 -12.42
N ILE A 39 4.68 14.47 -12.31
CA ILE A 39 3.31 14.42 -11.80
C ILE A 39 3.27 14.85 -10.33
N PHE A 40 4.17 14.34 -9.49
CA PHE A 40 4.27 14.72 -8.08
C PHE A 40 4.40 16.23 -7.94
N LYS A 41 5.33 16.84 -8.66
CA LYS A 41 5.52 18.30 -8.67
C LYS A 41 4.28 19.06 -9.12
N LYS A 42 3.64 18.58 -10.20
CA LYS A 42 2.45 19.24 -10.78
C LYS A 42 1.25 19.23 -9.85
N TYR A 43 1.06 18.16 -9.09
CA TYR A 43 -0.11 17.97 -8.20
C TYR A 43 0.21 18.15 -6.72
N ASN A 44 1.42 18.63 -6.40
CA ASN A 44 1.90 18.83 -5.04
C ASN A 44 1.84 17.55 -4.18
N ILE A 45 2.18 16.42 -4.81
CA ILE A 45 2.44 15.17 -4.11
C ILE A 45 3.86 15.26 -3.57
N VAL A 46 3.98 15.44 -2.27
CA VAL A 46 5.27 15.75 -1.64
C VAL A 46 6.09 14.50 -1.32
N GLN A 47 5.42 13.36 -1.18
CA GLN A 47 6.05 12.07 -0.89
C GLN A 47 5.21 10.93 -1.48
N GLY A 48 5.88 9.82 -1.80
CA GLY A 48 5.27 8.58 -2.21
C GLY A 48 5.83 7.39 -1.43
N ILE A 49 4.99 6.41 -1.12
CA ILE A 49 5.39 5.18 -0.44
C ILE A 49 5.26 4.01 -1.39
N ALA A 50 6.41 3.49 -1.79
CA ALA A 50 6.46 2.37 -2.72
C ALA A 50 6.37 1.04 -1.98
N MET A 51 5.56 0.14 -2.49
CA MET A 51 5.39 -1.21 -1.96
C MET A 51 6.46 -2.13 -2.53
N GLY A 52 7.29 -2.68 -1.66
CA GLY A 52 8.25 -3.74 -2.02
C GLY A 52 7.52 -4.96 -2.58
N THR A 53 8.18 -5.72 -3.45
CA THR A 53 7.54 -6.82 -4.16
C THR A 53 7.49 -8.11 -3.33
N TYR A 54 6.69 -9.07 -3.79
CA TYR A 54 6.58 -10.42 -3.22
C TYR A 54 7.31 -11.49 -4.07
N ASN A 55 8.00 -11.08 -5.14
CA ASN A 55 8.58 -12.01 -6.09
C ASN A 55 9.64 -12.90 -5.44
N LEU A 56 9.60 -14.17 -5.79
CA LEU A 56 10.58 -15.16 -5.37
C LEU A 56 11.98 -14.73 -5.79
N ASN A 57 12.97 -14.96 -4.94
CA ASN A 57 14.35 -14.78 -5.31
C ASN A 57 14.74 -15.88 -6.30
N PRO A 58 15.13 -15.56 -7.55
CA PRO A 58 15.57 -16.56 -8.52
C PRO A 58 16.85 -17.31 -8.09
N GLU A 59 17.58 -16.78 -7.11
CA GLU A 59 18.87 -17.33 -6.68
C GLU A 59 18.78 -18.38 -5.56
N ASN A 60 17.63 -18.99 -5.31
CA ASN A 60 17.46 -20.02 -4.26
C ASN A 60 17.99 -19.60 -2.89
N SER A 61 17.68 -18.40 -2.47
CA SER A 61 18.08 -17.90 -1.15
C SER A 61 17.51 -18.76 -0.03
N SER A 62 18.35 -19.11 0.93
CA SER A 62 17.96 -19.80 2.16
C SER A 62 17.23 -18.92 3.17
N VAL A 63 17.06 -17.63 2.88
CA VAL A 63 16.38 -16.64 3.71
C VAL A 63 15.41 -15.80 2.87
N SER A 64 14.38 -15.26 3.52
CA SER A 64 13.52 -14.26 2.91
C SER A 64 14.21 -12.89 2.99
N TYR A 65 14.56 -12.33 1.84
CA TYR A 65 15.14 -10.99 1.75
C TYR A 65 14.06 -9.93 1.67
N PRO A 66 14.25 -8.77 2.35
CA PRO A 66 13.41 -7.60 2.14
C PRO A 66 13.41 -7.18 0.69
N ARG A 67 12.22 -7.16 0.09
CA ARG A 67 12.04 -6.69 -1.28
C ARG A 67 11.77 -5.20 -1.27
N THR A 68 12.50 -4.50 -2.11
CA THR A 68 12.39 -3.06 -2.29
C THR A 68 11.97 -2.74 -3.70
N ILE A 69 11.73 -1.48 -3.96
CA ILE A 69 11.58 -0.97 -5.32
C ILE A 69 12.95 -0.63 -5.88
N ASN A 70 13.06 -0.66 -7.20
CA ASN A 70 14.29 -0.31 -7.88
C ASN A 70 14.03 0.72 -8.98
N LEU A 71 14.10 1.99 -8.63
CA LEU A 71 13.93 3.10 -9.56
C LEU A 71 15.17 3.38 -10.42
N ALA A 72 16.34 2.92 -9.97
CA ALA A 72 17.63 3.27 -10.61
C ALA A 72 18.53 2.07 -10.95
N GLY A 73 18.07 0.83 -10.74
CA GLY A 73 18.83 -0.39 -11.03
C GLY A 73 19.53 -0.98 -9.83
N ASP A 74 20.24 -0.19 -9.04
CA ASP A 74 20.98 -0.67 -7.87
C ASP A 74 20.49 -0.01 -6.59
N PHE A 75 19.91 -0.81 -5.70
CA PHE A 75 19.50 -0.38 -4.38
C PHE A 75 20.37 -1.04 -3.30
N SER A 76 20.94 -0.23 -2.42
CA SER A 76 21.56 -0.70 -1.19
C SER A 76 21.16 0.19 -0.02
N LEU A 77 21.22 -0.35 1.20
CA LEU A 77 20.93 0.42 2.42
C LEU A 77 21.96 1.55 2.66
N THR A 78 23.18 1.36 2.17
CA THR A 78 24.29 2.33 2.33
C THR A 78 24.30 3.39 1.22
N ASN A 79 23.70 3.11 0.08
CA ASN A 79 23.63 4.01 -1.06
C ASN A 79 22.22 4.03 -1.62
N TYR A 80 21.32 4.76 -0.94
CA TYR A 80 19.96 4.95 -1.37
C TYR A 80 19.94 5.93 -2.54
N ASN A 81 19.76 5.42 -3.73
CA ASN A 81 19.77 6.17 -4.98
C ASN A 81 18.37 6.46 -5.55
N GLN A 82 17.33 6.19 -4.75
CA GLN A 82 15.95 6.54 -5.12
C GLN A 82 15.73 8.05 -4.98
N PRO A 83 14.72 8.63 -5.67
CA PRO A 83 14.33 10.00 -5.43
C PRO A 83 14.02 10.25 -3.95
N PRO A 84 14.44 11.38 -3.38
CA PRO A 84 14.27 11.66 -1.94
C PRO A 84 12.81 11.73 -1.49
N GLU A 85 11.89 11.95 -2.44
CA GLU A 85 10.44 11.95 -2.20
C GLU A 85 9.88 10.53 -2.05
N ILE A 86 10.64 9.49 -2.41
CA ILE A 86 10.14 8.11 -2.42
C ILE A 86 10.67 7.33 -1.22
N PHE A 87 9.75 6.93 -0.36
CA PHE A 87 9.95 5.99 0.73
C PHE A 87 9.45 4.61 0.32
N TYR A 88 9.69 3.58 1.14
CA TYR A 88 9.24 2.24 0.79
C TYR A 88 8.81 1.42 2.01
N CYS A 89 7.90 0.47 1.77
CA CYS A 89 7.66 -0.67 2.66
C CYS A 89 8.44 -1.88 2.14
N ALA A 90 9.16 -2.57 3.02
CA ALA A 90 9.91 -3.76 2.65
C ALA A 90 8.95 -4.93 2.41
N GLY A 91 8.95 -5.48 1.20
CA GLY A 91 8.10 -6.61 0.82
C GLY A 91 8.61 -7.93 1.41
N VAL A 92 7.73 -8.71 2.01
CA VAL A 92 8.03 -10.05 2.53
C VAL A 92 7.76 -11.08 1.45
N ASP A 93 8.78 -11.86 1.10
CA ASP A 93 8.64 -13.03 0.23
C ASP A 93 8.23 -14.25 1.04
N SER A 94 6.94 -14.45 1.17
CA SER A 94 6.35 -15.57 1.91
C SER A 94 6.68 -16.95 1.27
N GLY A 95 7.02 -16.97 0.00
CA GLY A 95 7.41 -18.19 -0.70
C GLY A 95 8.74 -18.79 -0.22
N THR A 96 9.63 -17.96 0.33
CA THR A 96 10.94 -18.36 0.85
C THR A 96 11.01 -18.43 2.37
N LEU A 97 10.01 -17.91 3.07
CA LEU A 97 9.98 -17.90 4.53
C LEU A 97 9.70 -19.29 5.10
N ARG A 98 10.52 -19.72 6.06
CA ARG A 98 10.44 -21.02 6.74
C ARG A 98 10.82 -20.87 8.21
N PRO A 99 10.36 -21.76 9.11
CA PRO A 99 10.77 -21.73 10.52
C PRO A 99 12.29 -21.72 10.71
N GLU A 100 13.03 -22.43 9.86
CA GLU A 100 14.48 -22.58 9.96
C GLU A 100 15.24 -21.29 9.59
N ASN A 101 14.62 -20.39 8.80
CA ASN A 101 15.27 -19.17 8.33
C ASN A 101 14.66 -17.88 8.89
N ILE A 102 13.68 -17.99 9.80
CA ILE A 102 12.95 -16.83 10.34
C ILE A 102 13.88 -15.81 10.97
N ASN A 103 14.79 -16.24 11.86
CA ASN A 103 15.70 -15.34 12.56
C ASN A 103 16.63 -14.59 11.60
N ALA A 104 17.23 -15.30 10.65
CA ALA A 104 18.09 -14.66 9.64
C ALA A 104 17.28 -13.69 8.74
N SER A 105 16.02 -14.03 8.44
CA SER A 105 15.13 -13.13 7.70
C SER A 105 14.79 -11.88 8.51
N LEU A 106 14.46 -12.02 9.79
CA LEU A 106 14.15 -10.91 10.70
C LEU A 106 15.32 -9.93 10.85
N GLU A 107 16.55 -10.43 10.96
CA GLU A 107 17.76 -9.58 11.02
C GLU A 107 17.89 -8.69 9.77
N LEU A 108 17.61 -9.23 8.59
CA LEU A 108 17.63 -8.47 7.35
C LEU A 108 16.51 -7.42 7.30
N PHE A 109 15.29 -7.80 7.71
CA PHE A 109 14.17 -6.86 7.77
C PHE A 109 14.40 -5.76 8.78
N GLU A 110 14.99 -6.07 9.94
CA GLU A 110 15.36 -5.07 10.95
C GLU A 110 16.35 -4.03 10.42
N GLN A 111 17.35 -4.46 9.62
CA GLN A 111 18.27 -3.53 8.96
C GLN A 111 17.52 -2.53 8.05
N HIS A 112 16.52 -3.02 7.29
CA HIS A 112 15.67 -2.14 6.49
C HIS A 112 14.81 -1.22 7.34
N LEU A 113 14.18 -1.73 8.40
CA LEU A 113 13.36 -0.90 9.29
C LEU A 113 14.15 0.19 10.02
N ARG A 114 15.46 0.00 10.21
CA ARG A 114 16.38 1.05 10.72
C ARG A 114 16.73 2.11 9.67
N SER A 115 16.60 1.80 8.38
CA SER A 115 16.86 2.76 7.31
C SER A 115 15.90 3.95 7.38
N PRO A 116 16.37 5.19 7.14
CA PRO A 116 15.50 6.37 7.15
C PRO A 116 14.41 6.34 6.06
N HIS A 117 14.59 5.57 5.00
CA HIS A 117 13.66 5.51 3.87
C HIS A 117 12.67 4.33 3.94
N CYS A 118 12.89 3.35 4.84
CA CYS A 118 11.95 2.27 5.05
C CYS A 118 10.91 2.68 6.09
N VAL A 119 9.64 2.69 5.71
CA VAL A 119 8.53 3.17 6.53
C VAL A 119 7.50 2.09 6.88
N GLY A 120 7.78 0.82 6.60
CA GLY A 120 6.89 -0.28 6.95
C GLY A 120 7.27 -1.60 6.30
N LEU A 121 6.41 -2.58 6.51
CA LEU A 121 6.45 -3.89 5.85
C LEU A 121 5.28 -4.00 4.86
N LYS A 122 5.46 -4.83 3.82
CA LYS A 122 4.38 -5.19 2.88
C LYS A 122 4.23 -6.70 2.78
N LEU A 123 3.00 -7.19 2.92
CA LEU A 123 2.61 -8.58 2.74
C LEU A 123 1.66 -8.72 1.55
N TYR A 124 1.73 -9.88 0.87
CA TYR A 124 0.94 -10.17 -0.33
C TYR A 124 0.16 -11.50 -0.20
N PRO A 125 -0.74 -11.65 0.80
CA PRO A 125 -1.61 -12.81 0.85
C PRO A 125 -2.50 -12.85 -0.40
N GLY A 126 -2.75 -14.06 -0.93
CA GLY A 126 -3.46 -14.24 -2.18
C GLY A 126 -2.55 -14.30 -3.40
N TYR A 127 -1.48 -13.52 -3.45
CA TYR A 127 -0.36 -13.71 -4.40
C TYR A 127 0.59 -14.82 -3.95
N ASN A 128 0.78 -14.94 -2.64
CA ASN A 128 1.38 -16.09 -1.98
C ASN A 128 0.32 -16.77 -1.13
N ASP A 129 0.40 -18.12 -1.02
CA ASP A 129 -0.60 -18.97 -0.39
C ASP A 129 -0.38 -19.06 1.12
N PHE A 130 -0.71 -18.01 1.86
CA PHE A 130 -0.61 -17.96 3.32
C PHE A 130 -1.69 -17.10 3.94
N TYR A 131 -2.09 -17.43 5.16
CA TYR A 131 -2.88 -16.55 6.00
C TYR A 131 -1.97 -15.61 6.79
N VAL A 132 -2.36 -14.35 6.93
CA VAL A 132 -1.63 -13.38 7.75
C VAL A 132 -1.59 -13.76 9.24
N SER A 133 -2.50 -14.63 9.69
CA SER A 133 -2.53 -15.20 11.04
C SER A 133 -1.59 -16.41 11.23
N ASP A 134 -0.83 -16.82 10.22
CA ASP A 134 0.18 -17.86 10.38
C ASP A 134 1.25 -17.40 11.39
N PRO A 135 1.54 -18.19 12.45
CA PRO A 135 2.52 -17.82 13.49
C PRO A 135 3.91 -17.46 12.95
N LEU A 136 4.23 -17.85 11.73
CA LEU A 136 5.49 -17.50 11.05
C LEU A 136 5.67 -15.98 10.87
N TYR A 137 4.59 -15.20 10.91
CA TYR A 137 4.62 -13.74 10.77
C TYR A 137 4.60 -12.98 12.09
N ASP A 138 4.38 -13.67 13.21
CA ASP A 138 4.22 -13.04 14.53
C ASP A 138 5.40 -12.11 14.89
N GLU A 139 6.62 -12.57 14.66
CA GLU A 139 7.84 -11.81 14.93
C GLU A 139 8.00 -10.59 13.99
N PHE A 140 7.50 -10.66 12.76
CA PHE A 140 7.49 -9.49 11.86
C PHE A 140 6.52 -8.43 12.36
N TYR A 141 5.39 -8.82 12.92
CA TYR A 141 4.41 -7.88 13.51
C TYR A 141 4.98 -7.22 14.77
N ALA A 142 5.62 -8.01 15.64
CA ALA A 142 6.30 -7.50 16.82
C ALA A 142 7.45 -6.55 16.44
N LEU A 143 8.24 -6.89 15.43
CA LEU A 143 9.32 -6.07 14.91
C LEU A 143 8.83 -4.73 14.34
N ALA A 144 7.74 -4.75 13.55
CA ALA A 144 7.12 -3.54 13.03
C ALA A 144 6.61 -2.63 14.16
N ALA A 145 5.96 -3.20 15.17
CA ALA A 145 5.51 -2.46 16.36
C ALA A 145 6.66 -1.84 17.13
N HIS A 146 7.78 -2.56 17.28
CA HIS A 146 8.99 -2.06 17.98
C HIS A 146 9.53 -0.77 17.33
N TYR A 147 9.44 -0.66 16.01
CA TYR A 147 9.86 0.53 15.25
C TYR A 147 8.73 1.55 15.05
N ASP A 148 7.53 1.31 15.60
CA ASP A 148 6.31 2.12 15.39
C ASP A 148 5.95 2.28 13.90
N LEU A 149 6.20 1.26 13.09
CA LEU A 149 5.95 1.23 11.65
C LEU A 149 4.79 0.29 11.30
N PRO A 150 4.01 0.58 10.26
CA PRO A 150 2.88 -0.24 9.87
C PRO A 150 3.29 -1.48 9.08
N VAL A 151 2.38 -2.45 9.06
CA VAL A 151 2.35 -3.58 8.14
C VAL A 151 1.22 -3.35 7.14
N VAL A 152 1.57 -3.10 5.88
CA VAL A 152 0.61 -2.96 4.79
C VAL A 152 0.32 -4.34 4.22
N ILE A 153 -0.94 -4.73 4.21
CA ILE A 153 -1.39 -6.05 3.77
C ILE A 153 -2.21 -5.88 2.49
N HIS A 154 -1.81 -6.59 1.42
CA HIS A 154 -2.66 -6.69 0.24
C HIS A 154 -3.99 -7.33 0.63
N THR A 155 -5.10 -6.69 0.32
CA THR A 155 -6.44 -7.22 0.52
C THR A 155 -7.29 -6.99 -0.73
N GLY A 156 -8.25 -7.88 -0.97
CA GLY A 156 -9.11 -7.77 -2.12
C GLY A 156 -8.73 -8.71 -3.27
N ASP A 157 -9.08 -8.30 -4.47
CA ASP A 157 -8.80 -9.05 -5.69
C ASP A 157 -7.31 -9.08 -6.03
N THR A 158 -6.89 -10.07 -6.79
CA THR A 158 -5.50 -10.22 -7.23
C THR A 158 -5.39 -10.06 -8.75
N ALA A 159 -4.35 -9.37 -9.21
CA ALA A 159 -4.09 -9.21 -10.64
C ALA A 159 -3.71 -10.51 -11.36
N ARG A 160 -3.48 -11.61 -10.61
CA ARG A 160 -3.12 -12.92 -11.15
C ARG A 160 -4.30 -13.88 -11.07
N SER A 161 -4.62 -14.55 -12.17
CA SER A 161 -5.64 -15.62 -12.23
C SER A 161 -5.30 -16.85 -11.37
N THR A 162 -4.04 -16.97 -10.93
CA THR A 162 -3.57 -18.05 -10.03
C THR A 162 -3.64 -17.65 -8.56
N GLY A 163 -4.04 -16.41 -8.25
CA GLY A 163 -4.17 -15.94 -6.87
C GLY A 163 -5.34 -16.61 -6.14
N LEU A 164 -5.14 -16.96 -4.86
CA LEU A 164 -6.17 -17.55 -4.02
C LEU A 164 -6.79 -16.51 -3.09
N LEU A 165 -7.92 -15.96 -3.52
CA LEU A 165 -8.62 -14.83 -2.88
C LEU A 165 -8.98 -15.05 -1.40
N LYS A 166 -9.11 -16.31 -0.95
CA LYS A 166 -9.37 -16.62 0.46
C LYS A 166 -8.29 -16.06 1.41
N TYR A 167 -7.05 -15.92 0.92
CA TYR A 167 -5.96 -15.39 1.72
C TYR A 167 -5.94 -13.87 1.79
N SER A 168 -6.43 -13.18 0.74
CA SER A 168 -6.50 -11.71 0.68
C SER A 168 -7.83 -11.13 1.17
N HIS A 169 -8.71 -11.97 1.72
CA HIS A 169 -9.98 -11.49 2.28
C HIS A 169 -9.74 -10.63 3.53
N PRO A 170 -10.33 -9.43 3.66
CA PRO A 170 -10.08 -8.50 4.77
C PRO A 170 -10.28 -9.09 6.16
N LEU A 171 -11.23 -10.01 6.35
CA LEU A 171 -11.48 -10.65 7.65
C LEU A 171 -10.28 -11.47 8.17
N THR A 172 -9.33 -11.86 7.29
CA THR A 172 -8.11 -12.54 7.74
C THR A 172 -7.23 -11.64 8.61
N VAL A 173 -7.39 -10.31 8.49
CA VAL A 173 -6.63 -9.32 9.24
C VAL A 173 -7.23 -9.05 10.62
N ASP A 174 -8.52 -9.32 10.84
CA ASP A 174 -9.19 -9.10 12.13
C ASP A 174 -8.50 -9.88 13.26
N GLU A 175 -8.18 -11.15 13.02
CA GLU A 175 -7.49 -12.02 13.97
C GLU A 175 -6.12 -11.48 14.41
N VAL A 176 -5.30 -11.04 13.46
CA VAL A 176 -3.96 -10.51 13.79
C VAL A 176 -4.04 -9.13 14.41
N ALA A 177 -5.02 -8.32 14.06
CA ALA A 177 -5.23 -7.01 14.65
C ALA A 177 -5.57 -7.11 16.15
N VAL A 178 -6.39 -8.09 16.52
CA VAL A 178 -6.71 -8.40 17.92
C VAL A 178 -5.50 -8.98 18.66
N LYS A 179 -4.76 -9.89 18.02
CA LYS A 179 -3.58 -10.55 18.62
C LYS A 179 -2.41 -9.58 18.84
N PHE A 180 -2.23 -8.60 17.93
CA PHE A 180 -1.12 -7.63 17.95
C PHE A 180 -1.63 -6.18 18.06
N PRO A 181 -2.19 -5.77 19.19
CA PRO A 181 -2.85 -4.46 19.33
C PRO A 181 -1.88 -3.28 19.24
N GLN A 182 -0.56 -3.51 19.33
CA GLN A 182 0.48 -2.49 19.20
C GLN A 182 0.98 -2.33 17.75
N THR A 183 0.64 -3.27 16.85
CA THR A 183 1.03 -3.22 15.45
C THR A 183 -0.04 -2.47 14.66
N LYS A 184 0.38 -1.52 13.84
CA LYS A 184 -0.50 -0.84 12.88
C LYS A 184 -0.65 -1.71 11.64
N PHE A 185 -1.87 -2.04 11.25
CA PHE A 185 -2.16 -2.77 10.02
C PHE A 185 -2.87 -1.86 9.03
N VAL A 186 -2.46 -1.89 7.76
CA VAL A 186 -3.10 -1.15 6.67
C VAL A 186 -3.69 -2.15 5.68
N LEU A 187 -5.00 -2.13 5.52
CA LEU A 187 -5.71 -2.88 4.48
C LEU A 187 -5.56 -2.12 3.15
N ALA A 188 -4.82 -2.68 2.20
CA ALA A 188 -4.69 -2.10 0.87
C ALA A 188 -6.00 -2.22 0.07
N HIS A 189 -6.26 -1.23 -0.80
CA HIS A 189 -7.37 -1.24 -1.77
C HIS A 189 -8.76 -1.31 -1.14
N VAL A 190 -8.91 -0.89 0.12
CA VAL A 190 -10.15 -1.05 0.93
C VAL A 190 -10.75 -2.46 0.85
N GLY A 191 -9.91 -3.47 0.62
CA GLY A 191 -10.35 -4.87 0.46
C GLY A 191 -11.23 -5.13 -0.76
N ASN A 192 -11.25 -4.25 -1.76
CA ASN A 192 -12.11 -4.36 -2.94
C ASN A 192 -12.03 -5.76 -3.60
N PRO A 193 -13.16 -6.50 -3.81
CA PRO A 193 -14.55 -6.04 -3.72
C PRO A 193 -15.20 -6.19 -2.31
N TRP A 194 -14.54 -6.73 -1.30
CA TRP A 194 -15.08 -6.94 0.06
C TRP A 194 -15.00 -5.68 0.94
N ILE A 195 -15.48 -4.57 0.41
CA ILE A 195 -15.43 -3.24 1.05
C ILE A 195 -16.13 -3.26 2.42
N VAL A 196 -17.25 -3.96 2.51
CA VAL A 196 -18.05 -4.11 3.74
C VAL A 196 -17.22 -4.71 4.87
N ASP A 197 -16.52 -5.80 4.57
CA ASP A 197 -15.72 -6.54 5.53
C ASP A 197 -14.47 -5.75 5.92
N ALA A 198 -13.81 -5.09 4.97
CA ALA A 198 -12.67 -4.21 5.26
C ALA A 198 -13.05 -3.05 6.19
N VAL A 199 -14.20 -2.44 5.94
CA VAL A 199 -14.76 -1.38 6.79
C VAL A 199 -15.12 -1.92 8.17
N ALA A 200 -15.72 -3.11 8.27
CA ALA A 200 -16.04 -3.74 9.55
C ALA A 200 -14.77 -3.99 10.37
N VAL A 201 -13.73 -4.57 9.77
CA VAL A 201 -12.44 -4.82 10.42
C VAL A 201 -11.80 -3.52 10.91
N ALA A 202 -11.74 -2.49 10.06
CA ALA A 202 -11.15 -1.20 10.43
C ALA A 202 -11.95 -0.47 11.53
N LYS A 203 -13.27 -0.62 11.52
CA LYS A 203 -14.15 -0.02 12.54
C LYS A 203 -14.01 -0.71 13.90
N ASN A 204 -13.83 -2.02 13.89
CA ASN A 204 -13.73 -2.82 15.13
C ASN A 204 -12.35 -2.73 15.78
N ASN A 205 -11.28 -2.56 14.99
CA ASN A 205 -9.91 -2.61 15.49
C ASN A 205 -9.26 -1.20 15.44
N PRO A 206 -8.84 -0.64 16.60
CA PRO A 206 -8.26 0.70 16.65
C PRO A 206 -6.95 0.84 15.87
N ASN A 207 -6.21 -0.26 15.72
CA ASN A 207 -4.92 -0.35 15.05
C ASN A 207 -5.01 -0.74 13.55
N VAL A 208 -6.22 -0.78 12.97
CA VAL A 208 -6.41 -1.07 11.54
C VAL A 208 -6.79 0.20 10.79
N TYR A 209 -6.11 0.41 9.66
CA TYR A 209 -6.26 1.53 8.73
C TYR A 209 -6.52 1.00 7.33
N ILE A 210 -6.89 1.89 6.41
CA ILE A 210 -7.25 1.55 5.03
C ILE A 210 -6.57 2.51 4.06
N ASP A 211 -5.94 2.01 3.01
CA ASP A 211 -5.62 2.82 1.86
C ASP A 211 -6.68 2.67 0.74
N LEU A 212 -6.87 3.75 0.02
CA LEU A 212 -7.85 3.87 -1.06
C LEU A 212 -7.20 3.73 -2.44
N SER A 213 -6.16 2.89 -2.55
CA SER A 213 -5.43 2.70 -3.80
C SER A 213 -6.13 1.72 -4.76
N GLY A 214 -5.88 1.84 -6.05
CA GLY A 214 -6.27 0.84 -7.05
C GLY A 214 -7.78 0.66 -7.31
N LEU A 215 -8.63 1.59 -6.87
CA LEU A 215 -10.09 1.43 -6.99
C LEU A 215 -10.64 1.75 -8.39
N ALA A 216 -9.81 2.33 -9.27
CA ALA A 216 -10.19 2.71 -10.63
C ALA A 216 -8.94 2.70 -11.54
N GLU A 217 -8.64 1.55 -12.12
CA GLU A 217 -7.47 1.36 -12.99
C GLU A 217 -7.68 1.97 -14.38
N GLY A 218 -6.59 2.45 -14.99
CA GLY A 218 -6.59 3.00 -16.34
C GLY A 218 -6.73 4.52 -16.39
N ASN A 219 -7.14 5.01 -17.56
CA ASN A 219 -7.32 6.43 -17.84
C ASN A 219 -8.69 6.68 -18.47
N PHE A 220 -9.53 7.48 -17.82
CA PHE A 220 -10.89 7.79 -18.26
C PHE A 220 -11.36 9.12 -17.65
N ASP A 221 -12.44 9.65 -18.20
CA ASP A 221 -13.08 10.84 -17.65
C ASP A 221 -13.74 10.55 -16.30
N PRO A 222 -13.48 11.33 -15.23
CA PRO A 222 -14.10 11.11 -13.93
C PRO A 222 -15.64 11.17 -13.94
N ALA A 223 -16.25 12.02 -14.78
CA ALA A 223 -17.70 12.12 -14.84
C ALA A 223 -18.32 10.87 -15.48
N TRP A 224 -17.68 10.35 -16.53
CA TRP A 224 -18.04 9.05 -17.11
C TRP A 224 -17.92 7.92 -16.08
N PHE A 225 -16.82 7.85 -15.33
CA PHE A 225 -16.65 6.82 -14.30
C PHE A 225 -17.75 6.86 -13.25
N PHE A 226 -18.10 8.04 -12.74
CA PHE A 226 -19.18 8.17 -11.75
C PHE A 226 -20.57 7.86 -12.32
N SER A 227 -20.78 8.02 -13.61
CA SER A 227 -22.01 7.65 -14.29
C SER A 227 -22.09 6.16 -14.53
N GLU A 228 -21.08 5.59 -15.17
CA GLU A 228 -21.03 4.19 -15.57
C GLU A 228 -20.97 3.24 -14.36
N TYR A 229 -20.11 3.56 -13.39
CA TYR A 229 -19.93 2.80 -12.17
C TYR A 229 -20.68 3.40 -10.96
N SER A 230 -21.86 4.00 -11.21
CA SER A 230 -22.63 4.70 -10.16
C SER A 230 -22.97 3.82 -8.96
N GLY A 231 -23.31 2.55 -9.19
CA GLY A 231 -23.55 1.56 -8.12
C GLY A 231 -22.31 1.29 -7.27
N TYR A 232 -21.16 1.08 -7.92
CA TYR A 232 -19.88 0.88 -7.23
C TYR A 232 -19.45 2.12 -6.44
N CYS A 233 -19.53 3.30 -7.05
CA CYS A 233 -19.25 4.57 -6.38
C CYS A 233 -20.19 4.83 -5.21
N GLY A 234 -21.47 4.48 -5.35
CA GLY A 234 -22.48 4.54 -4.28
C GLY A 234 -22.14 3.59 -3.13
N HIS A 235 -21.72 2.36 -3.47
CA HIS A 235 -21.31 1.36 -2.50
C HIS A 235 -20.08 1.84 -1.69
N LEU A 236 -19.03 2.31 -2.36
CA LEU A 236 -17.86 2.91 -1.71
C LEU A 236 -18.27 4.04 -0.75
N LYS A 237 -19.03 5.02 -1.23
CA LYS A 237 -19.50 6.15 -0.41
C LYS A 237 -20.27 5.69 0.82
N THR A 238 -21.19 4.75 0.66
CA THR A 238 -22.01 4.23 1.76
C THR A 238 -21.13 3.66 2.88
N TRP A 239 -20.16 2.83 2.52
CA TRP A 239 -19.36 2.15 3.53
C TRP A 239 -18.25 3.03 4.11
N LEU A 240 -17.66 3.94 3.34
CA LEU A 240 -16.75 4.96 3.88
C LEU A 240 -17.48 5.90 4.85
N GLN A 241 -18.74 6.27 4.57
CA GLN A 241 -19.58 7.03 5.50
C GLN A 241 -19.95 6.20 6.75
N TYR A 242 -20.25 4.90 6.59
CA TYR A 242 -20.52 4.01 7.70
C TYR A 242 -19.30 3.83 8.61
N LEU A 243 -18.08 3.76 8.05
CA LEU A 243 -16.85 3.76 8.83
C LEU A 243 -16.80 4.98 9.73
N SER A 244 -17.16 6.17 9.23
CA SER A 244 -17.18 7.48 9.91
C SER A 244 -15.83 7.95 10.49
N HIS A 245 -14.80 7.12 10.46
CA HIS A 245 -13.43 7.35 10.92
C HIS A 245 -12.52 7.70 9.75
N TYR A 246 -12.59 8.94 9.28
CA TYR A 246 -11.73 9.41 8.18
C TYR A 246 -10.25 9.52 8.57
N ASP A 247 -9.94 9.53 9.85
CA ASP A 247 -8.60 9.41 10.43
C ASP A 247 -7.93 8.04 10.15
N LYS A 248 -8.69 7.06 9.70
CA LYS A 248 -8.20 5.73 9.31
C LYS A 248 -7.99 5.56 7.81
N LEU A 249 -8.35 6.54 6.99
CA LEU A 249 -8.29 6.45 5.54
C LEU A 249 -7.08 7.19 4.98
N MET A 250 -6.40 6.62 3.99
CA MET A 250 -5.29 7.26 3.28
C MET A 250 -5.50 7.22 1.78
N TYR A 251 -5.10 8.32 1.11
CA TYR A 251 -4.93 8.31 -0.33
C TYR A 251 -3.72 7.46 -0.70
N GLY A 252 -3.87 6.59 -1.68
CA GLY A 252 -2.84 5.86 -2.39
C GLY A 252 -3.26 5.72 -3.84
N SER A 253 -2.34 5.77 -4.79
CA SER A 253 -2.69 5.66 -6.20
C SER A 253 -2.74 4.23 -6.70
N ASP A 254 -1.81 3.41 -6.26
CA ASP A 254 -1.44 2.15 -6.91
C ASP A 254 -0.79 2.37 -8.29
N TRP A 255 -0.08 3.51 -8.44
CA TRP A 255 0.68 3.78 -9.66
C TRP A 255 1.61 2.59 -9.98
N PRO A 256 1.74 2.13 -11.23
CA PRO A 256 1.32 2.79 -12.47
C PRO A 256 -0.05 2.36 -13.01
N LEU A 257 -0.89 1.68 -12.25
CA LEU A 257 -2.16 1.12 -12.71
C LEU A 257 -3.23 2.19 -12.98
N VAL A 258 -3.14 3.34 -12.30
CA VAL A 258 -4.11 4.43 -12.40
C VAL A 258 -3.50 5.67 -13.05
N ASN A 259 -4.33 6.47 -13.70
CA ASN A 259 -3.99 7.84 -14.06
C ASN A 259 -4.08 8.73 -12.81
N ILE A 260 -2.94 9.12 -12.22
CA ILE A 260 -2.91 9.88 -10.96
C ILE A 260 -3.78 11.15 -11.01
N PRO A 261 -3.70 12.02 -12.04
CA PRO A 261 -4.56 13.20 -12.15
C PRO A 261 -6.05 12.90 -12.09
N THR A 262 -6.50 11.88 -12.81
CA THR A 262 -7.88 11.42 -12.82
C THR A 262 -8.26 10.81 -11.47
N TYR A 263 -7.38 9.98 -10.93
CA TYR A 263 -7.60 9.27 -9.68
C TYR A 263 -7.74 10.21 -8.47
N LEU A 264 -6.94 11.26 -8.41
CA LEU A 264 -7.09 12.32 -7.41
C LEU A 264 -8.51 12.93 -7.42
N GLN A 265 -9.07 13.16 -8.61
CA GLN A 265 -10.43 13.70 -8.73
C GLN A 265 -11.48 12.69 -8.27
N ILE A 266 -11.28 11.39 -8.56
CA ILE A 266 -12.19 10.32 -8.14
C ILE A 266 -12.22 10.22 -6.63
N ILE A 267 -11.06 10.07 -5.98
CA ILE A 267 -10.99 9.94 -4.53
C ILE A 267 -11.49 11.22 -3.85
N ALA A 268 -11.14 12.41 -4.36
CA ALA A 268 -11.65 13.68 -3.82
C ALA A 268 -13.19 13.79 -3.90
N LYS A 269 -13.83 13.11 -4.85
CA LYS A 269 -15.30 13.10 -4.97
C LYS A 269 -15.96 12.03 -4.08
N LEU A 270 -15.19 11.00 -3.67
CA LEU A 270 -15.66 9.98 -2.71
C LEU A 270 -15.56 10.47 -1.26
N ILE A 271 -14.57 11.30 -0.95
CA ILE A 271 -14.30 11.81 0.41
C ILE A 271 -14.93 13.19 0.59
N PRO A 272 -15.64 13.45 1.70
CA PRO A 272 -16.16 14.79 1.98
C PRO A 272 -15.02 15.83 2.08
N PRO A 273 -15.21 17.06 1.52
CA PRO A 273 -14.15 18.07 1.42
C PRO A 273 -13.46 18.46 2.73
N GLN A 274 -14.18 18.40 3.86
CA GLN A 274 -13.63 18.70 5.19
C GLN A 274 -12.59 17.67 5.67
N HIS A 275 -12.54 16.47 5.06
CA HIS A 275 -11.60 15.40 5.38
C HIS A 275 -10.46 15.26 4.37
N HIS A 276 -10.41 16.11 3.32
CA HIS A 276 -9.37 15.99 2.29
C HIS A 276 -7.95 16.14 2.87
N GLN A 277 -7.71 17.17 3.68
CA GLN A 277 -6.40 17.40 4.29
C GLN A 277 -5.97 16.16 5.11
N GLN A 278 -6.87 15.57 5.85
CA GLN A 278 -6.65 14.40 6.68
C GLN A 278 -6.33 13.16 5.82
N VAL A 279 -7.20 12.83 4.85
CA VAL A 279 -7.08 11.60 4.05
C VAL A 279 -5.93 11.66 3.04
N PHE A 280 -5.67 12.83 2.45
CA PHE A 280 -4.65 12.98 1.41
C PHE A 280 -3.25 13.27 1.96
N TYR A 281 -3.11 13.63 3.26
CA TYR A 281 -1.82 14.02 3.80
C TYR A 281 -1.59 13.57 5.25
N GLU A 282 -2.41 14.02 6.21
CA GLU A 282 -2.09 13.90 7.63
C GLU A 282 -2.08 12.45 8.12
N ASN A 283 -3.02 11.62 7.66
CA ASN A 283 -3.11 10.23 8.09
C ASN A 283 -1.87 9.42 7.68
N ALA A 284 -1.34 9.62 6.47
CA ALA A 284 -0.12 8.97 6.06
C ALA A 284 1.07 9.35 6.96
N LEU A 285 1.20 10.63 7.32
CA LEU A 285 2.22 11.09 8.28
C LEU A 285 2.08 10.41 9.65
N ASN A 286 0.85 10.24 10.13
CA ASN A 286 0.58 9.66 11.44
C ASN A 286 0.81 8.13 11.46
N ILE A 287 0.45 7.46 10.37
CA ILE A 287 0.49 6.00 10.28
C ILE A 287 1.90 5.51 9.97
N PHE A 288 2.58 6.11 8.98
CA PHE A 288 3.94 5.74 8.58
C PHE A 288 5.03 6.42 9.42
N GLY A 289 4.65 7.34 10.28
CA GLY A 289 5.48 7.84 11.37
C GLY A 289 6.47 8.95 11.02
N ASN A 290 7.41 9.18 11.94
CA ASN A 290 8.28 10.34 11.94
C ASN A 290 9.28 10.41 10.77
N LYS A 291 9.54 9.29 10.08
CA LYS A 291 10.46 9.26 8.94
C LYS A 291 9.95 10.04 7.73
N LEU A 292 8.62 10.20 7.60
CA LEU A 292 8.01 11.02 6.56
C LEU A 292 7.97 12.51 6.88
N LYS A 293 8.27 12.89 8.12
CA LYS A 293 8.27 14.32 8.50
C LYS A 293 9.51 14.99 7.91
N PRO A 294 9.35 16.17 7.25
CA PRO A 294 10.46 16.93 6.70
C PRO A 294 11.42 17.43 7.78
#